data_20e284c217a91d8ddcda63a031b4d8a7
#
_entry.id   20e284c217a91d8ddcda63a031b4d8a7
#
_cell.length_a   1.000
_cell.length_b   1.000
_cell.length_c   1.000
_cell.angle_alpha   90.00
_cell.angle_beta   90.00
_cell.angle_gamma   90.00
#
_symmetry.space_group_name_H-M   'P 1'
#
loop_
_entity.id
_entity.type
_entity.pdbx_description
1 polymer ?
#
loop_
_entity_poly.entity_id
_entity_poly.type
_entity_poly.pdbx_seq_one_letter_code
_entity_poly.pdbx_strand_id
1 'polypeptide(L)'
;MDDKKFNRWFSAFILVGMSVALVLTTAIKFAGADSGKGWLLLAAFGSLMGVLATVSSANGRIITFLFGLLDVAIYGAMCLMNWRDGGSGLGNAVLHFVYFVPMQFVGFAQWRRRGSNETGQVKARRLDGRQWIWVSLAFLASTVVFYLVIARFDKSAADGFLKMAVVLDVLPLVCNIFGQALMSTAYREQWFFWIGVNIFSIWMWARALSTGGGSYSVIYIIKYSFYLINSFNGLRIWHNLSKKADACK
;
A
#
# COMPACT_ATOMS: atom_id res chain seq x y z
N MET A 1 24.99 -15.10 7.44
CA MET A 1 24.50 -13.94 8.26
C MET A 1 23.25 -14.41 8.97
N ASP A 2 23.14 -14.22 10.30
CA ASP A 2 21.93 -14.59 11.05
C ASP A 2 20.70 -13.87 10.48
N ASP A 3 19.59 -14.59 10.29
CA ASP A 3 18.34 -14.05 9.71
C ASP A 3 17.84 -12.80 10.42
N LYS A 4 18.03 -12.71 11.75
CA LYS A 4 17.66 -11.52 12.53
C LYS A 4 18.53 -10.32 12.18
N LYS A 5 19.84 -10.53 12.01
CA LYS A 5 20.79 -9.47 11.64
C LYS A 5 20.54 -8.97 10.21
N PHE A 6 20.27 -9.88 9.29
CA PHE A 6 19.88 -9.55 7.92
C PHE A 6 18.61 -8.72 7.89
N ASN A 7 17.53 -9.15 8.58
CA ASN A 7 16.25 -8.43 8.58
C ASN A 7 16.38 -7.02 9.17
N ARG A 8 17.21 -6.84 10.21
CA ARG A 8 17.45 -5.52 10.80
C ARG A 8 18.17 -4.61 9.80
N TRP A 9 19.23 -5.10 9.19
CA TRP A 9 20.01 -4.32 8.21
C TRP A 9 19.16 -3.98 6.99
N PHE A 10 18.45 -4.95 6.45
CA PHE A 10 17.58 -4.77 5.29
C PHE A 10 16.44 -3.78 5.57
N SER A 11 15.79 -3.87 6.74
CA SER A 11 14.76 -2.92 7.15
C SER A 11 15.32 -1.49 7.28
N ALA A 12 16.54 -1.34 7.81
CA ALA A 12 17.21 -0.05 7.88
C ALA A 12 17.52 0.50 6.48
N PHE A 13 18.03 -0.35 5.56
CA PHE A 13 18.29 0.03 4.17
C PHE A 13 17.02 0.52 3.47
N ILE A 14 15.92 -0.22 3.57
CA ILE A 14 14.64 0.18 2.98
C ILE A 14 14.15 1.49 3.60
N LEU A 15 14.20 1.61 4.93
CA LEU A 15 13.74 2.80 5.64
C LEU A 15 14.53 4.04 5.19
N VAL A 16 15.85 3.95 5.15
CA VAL A 16 16.72 5.06 4.71
C VAL A 16 16.47 5.41 3.25
N GLY A 17 16.46 4.41 2.35
CA GLY A 17 16.24 4.63 0.91
C GLY A 17 14.91 5.30 0.62
N MET A 18 13.84 4.85 1.25
CA MET A 18 12.51 5.44 1.08
C MET A 18 12.41 6.84 1.70
N SER A 19 13.01 7.05 2.89
CA SER A 19 13.03 8.37 3.52
C SER A 19 13.80 9.38 2.69
N VAL A 20 14.94 8.99 2.10
CA VAL A 20 15.72 9.85 1.18
C VAL A 20 14.89 10.19 -0.06
N ALA A 21 14.24 9.21 -0.70
CA ALA A 21 13.37 9.47 -1.85
C ALA A 21 12.22 10.42 -1.50
N LEU A 22 11.62 10.26 -0.31
CA LEU A 22 10.56 11.13 0.19
C LEU A 22 11.05 12.56 0.42
N VAL A 23 12.21 12.72 1.08
CA VAL A 23 12.80 14.04 1.35
C VAL A 23 13.13 14.76 0.05
N LEU A 24 13.76 14.08 -0.91
CA LEU A 24 14.07 14.66 -2.23
C LEU A 24 12.79 15.08 -2.96
N THR A 25 11.77 14.23 -3.00
CA THR A 25 10.49 14.57 -3.64
C THR A 25 9.84 15.79 -2.98
N THR A 26 9.84 15.80 -1.65
CA THR A 26 9.25 16.91 -0.89
C THR A 26 10.02 18.20 -1.11
N ALA A 27 11.36 18.16 -1.09
CA ALA A 27 12.21 19.33 -1.32
C ALA A 27 11.99 19.93 -2.72
N ILE A 28 11.93 19.11 -3.76
CA ILE A 28 11.67 19.55 -5.13
C ILE A 28 10.29 20.24 -5.22
N LYS A 29 9.26 19.61 -4.67
CA LYS A 29 7.90 20.20 -4.66
C LYS A 29 7.82 21.46 -3.81
N PHE A 30 8.52 21.51 -2.69
CA PHE A 30 8.53 22.66 -1.79
C PHE A 30 9.21 23.87 -2.41
N ALA A 31 10.31 23.65 -3.17
CA ALA A 31 11.02 24.70 -3.89
C ALA A 31 10.20 25.32 -5.02
N GLY A 32 9.35 24.52 -5.69
CA GLY A 32 8.46 24.99 -6.76
C GLY A 32 7.08 25.45 -6.32
N ALA A 33 6.77 25.45 -5.01
CA ALA A 33 5.47 25.81 -4.50
C ALA A 33 5.40 27.27 -4.05
N ASP A 34 4.52 28.06 -4.66
CA ASP A 34 4.25 29.44 -4.25
C ASP A 34 3.30 29.50 -3.04
N SER A 35 2.41 28.52 -2.89
CA SER A 35 1.43 28.40 -1.80
C SER A 35 1.26 26.94 -1.34
N GLY A 36 0.51 26.74 -0.26
CA GLY A 36 0.16 25.37 0.19
C GLY A 36 1.31 24.58 0.86
N LYS A 37 2.39 25.22 1.24
CA LYS A 37 3.57 24.58 1.85
C LYS A 37 3.24 23.76 3.10
N GLY A 38 2.25 24.18 3.91
CA GLY A 38 1.78 23.44 5.08
C GLY A 38 1.16 22.09 4.69
N TRP A 39 0.34 22.06 3.63
CA TRP A 39 -0.24 20.83 3.11
C TRP A 39 0.81 19.87 2.54
N LEU A 40 1.84 20.41 1.91
CA LEU A 40 2.94 19.62 1.39
C LEU A 40 3.73 18.94 2.52
N LEU A 41 3.98 19.65 3.62
CA LEU A 41 4.63 19.09 4.81
C LEU A 41 3.76 18.02 5.49
N LEU A 42 2.43 18.25 5.57
CA LEU A 42 1.51 17.25 6.09
C LEU A 42 1.48 15.99 5.22
N ALA A 43 1.50 16.16 3.89
CA ALA A 43 1.61 15.04 2.94
C ALA A 43 2.91 14.27 3.10
N ALA A 44 4.03 14.96 3.31
CA ALA A 44 5.33 14.36 3.55
C ALA A 44 5.34 13.58 4.88
N PHE A 45 4.75 14.14 5.93
CA PHE A 45 4.60 13.46 7.21
C PHE A 45 3.74 12.20 7.09
N GLY A 46 2.56 12.27 6.43
CA GLY A 46 1.73 11.10 6.15
C GLY A 46 2.49 10.03 5.38
N SER A 47 3.21 10.43 4.32
CA SER A 47 4.03 9.50 3.55
C SER A 47 5.15 8.83 4.37
N LEU A 48 5.76 9.56 5.31
CA LEU A 48 6.74 8.98 6.23
C LEU A 48 6.08 7.93 7.15
N MET A 49 4.88 8.23 7.65
CA MET A 49 4.10 7.25 8.43
C MET A 49 3.80 6.00 7.60
N GLY A 50 3.46 6.14 6.31
CA GLY A 50 3.27 5.02 5.38
C GLY A 50 4.54 4.17 5.21
N VAL A 51 5.71 4.79 5.10
CA VAL A 51 7.01 4.09 5.06
C VAL A 51 7.23 3.27 6.35
N LEU A 52 7.03 3.89 7.51
CA LEU A 52 7.16 3.22 8.81
C LEU A 52 6.15 2.07 8.96
N ALA A 53 4.91 2.27 8.51
CA ALA A 53 3.88 1.23 8.49
C ALA A 53 4.32 0.05 7.63
N THR A 54 4.77 0.29 6.40
CA THR A 54 5.17 -0.76 5.46
C THR A 54 6.35 -1.60 5.97
N VAL A 55 7.37 -0.96 6.54
CA VAL A 55 8.53 -1.66 7.12
C VAL A 55 8.13 -2.43 8.39
N SER A 56 7.26 -1.84 9.22
CA SER A 56 6.74 -2.50 10.43
C SER A 56 5.87 -3.70 10.09
N SER A 57 5.02 -3.59 9.07
CA SER A 57 4.20 -4.69 8.55
C SER A 57 5.06 -5.84 8.02
N ALA A 58 6.10 -5.55 7.25
CA ALA A 58 7.02 -6.57 6.74
C ALA A 58 7.67 -7.38 7.86
N ASN A 59 7.95 -6.74 8.99
CA ASN A 59 8.50 -7.39 10.18
C ASN A 59 7.43 -7.99 11.13
N GLY A 60 6.15 -7.97 10.76
CA GLY A 60 5.05 -8.50 11.57
C GLY A 60 4.78 -7.75 12.88
N ARG A 61 5.17 -6.47 12.97
CA ARG A 61 5.06 -5.66 14.18
C ARG A 61 3.73 -4.90 14.23
N ILE A 62 3.02 -5.00 15.34
CA ILE A 62 1.68 -4.39 15.54
C ILE A 62 1.66 -2.86 15.41
N ILE A 63 2.79 -2.20 15.63
CA ILE A 63 2.93 -0.74 15.49
C ILE A 63 2.60 -0.26 14.06
N THR A 64 2.59 -1.18 13.08
CA THR A 64 2.17 -0.88 11.70
C THR A 64 0.81 -0.22 11.64
N PHE A 65 -0.13 -0.59 12.51
CA PHE A 65 -1.49 -0.06 12.50
C PHE A 65 -1.56 1.37 13.04
N LEU A 66 -0.67 1.76 13.96
CA LEU A 66 -0.58 3.15 14.39
C LEU A 66 -0.04 4.06 13.28
N PHE A 67 1.07 3.66 12.66
CA PHE A 67 1.64 4.40 11.55
C PHE A 67 0.70 4.39 10.34
N GLY A 68 0.08 3.23 10.03
CA GLY A 68 -0.90 3.11 8.96
C GLY A 68 -2.14 3.98 9.19
N LEU A 69 -2.63 4.09 10.41
CA LEU A 69 -3.76 4.96 10.73
C LEU A 69 -3.46 6.42 10.42
N LEU A 70 -2.26 6.90 10.81
CA LEU A 70 -1.84 8.27 10.51
C LEU A 70 -1.71 8.50 9.00
N ASP A 71 -1.08 7.57 8.28
CA ASP A 71 -0.93 7.64 6.81
C ASP A 71 -2.29 7.72 6.12
N VAL A 72 -3.17 6.74 6.35
CA VAL A 72 -4.47 6.67 5.66
C VAL A 72 -5.42 7.80 6.04
N ALA A 73 -5.38 8.29 7.28
CA ALA A 73 -6.21 9.39 7.74
C ALA A 73 -5.76 10.72 7.11
N ILE A 74 -4.45 10.98 7.07
CA ILE A 74 -3.88 12.19 6.43
C ILE A 74 -4.18 12.17 4.94
N TYR A 75 -3.94 11.04 4.26
CA TYR A 75 -4.21 10.93 2.83
C TYR A 75 -5.69 11.10 2.52
N GLY A 76 -6.59 10.48 3.30
CA GLY A 76 -8.03 10.66 3.17
C GLY A 76 -8.46 12.11 3.35
N ALA A 77 -7.92 12.81 4.34
CA ALA A 77 -8.18 14.23 4.57
C ALA A 77 -7.70 15.10 3.41
N MET A 78 -6.52 14.83 2.87
CA MET A 78 -6.01 15.55 1.69
C MET A 78 -6.89 15.33 0.45
N CYS A 79 -7.36 14.11 0.22
CA CYS A 79 -8.30 13.81 -0.87
C CYS A 79 -9.63 14.57 -0.69
N LEU A 80 -10.14 14.64 0.54
CA LEU A 80 -11.37 15.39 0.86
C LEU A 80 -11.21 16.90 0.63
N MET A 81 -10.08 17.47 1.05
CA MET A 81 -9.78 18.88 0.82
C MET A 81 -9.66 19.18 -0.67
N ASN A 82 -8.91 18.38 -1.43
CA ASN A 82 -8.79 18.53 -2.87
C ASN A 82 -10.17 18.49 -3.58
N TRP A 83 -11.08 17.63 -3.12
CA TRP A 83 -12.45 17.59 -3.62
C TRP A 83 -13.23 18.87 -3.30
N ARG A 84 -13.12 19.39 -2.07
CA ARG A 84 -13.77 20.66 -1.67
C ARG A 84 -13.29 21.84 -2.49
N ASP A 85 -12.02 21.83 -2.89
CA ASP A 85 -11.40 22.88 -3.71
C ASP A 85 -11.70 22.69 -5.22
N GLY A 86 -12.67 21.85 -5.58
CA GLY A 86 -13.12 21.60 -6.95
C GLY A 86 -12.32 20.56 -7.74
N GLY A 87 -11.35 19.91 -7.11
CA GLY A 87 -10.58 18.82 -7.71
C GLY A 87 -11.27 17.45 -7.60
N SER A 88 -10.59 16.42 -8.07
CA SER A 88 -10.99 15.02 -7.89
C SER A 88 -10.47 14.50 -6.55
N GLY A 89 -11.12 13.53 -5.95
CA GLY A 89 -10.60 12.91 -4.72
C GLY A 89 -11.66 12.33 -3.79
N LEU A 90 -12.95 12.63 -4.01
CA LEU A 90 -14.03 12.15 -3.14
C LEU A 90 -14.03 10.63 -3.00
N GLY A 91 -13.86 9.88 -4.09
CA GLY A 91 -13.83 8.41 -4.05
C GLY A 91 -12.69 7.89 -3.20
N ASN A 92 -11.50 8.48 -3.30
CA ASN A 92 -10.36 8.13 -2.45
C ASN A 92 -10.60 8.52 -0.98
N ALA A 93 -11.18 9.69 -0.71
CA ALA A 93 -11.52 10.10 0.65
C ALA A 93 -12.50 9.10 1.29
N VAL A 94 -13.58 8.75 0.58
CA VAL A 94 -14.56 7.74 1.04
C VAL A 94 -13.87 6.40 1.29
N LEU A 95 -13.05 5.90 0.38
CA LEU A 95 -12.34 4.63 0.52
C LEU A 95 -11.43 4.65 1.77
N HIS A 96 -10.72 5.74 2.02
CA HIS A 96 -9.84 5.84 3.16
C HIS A 96 -10.60 5.89 4.49
N PHE A 97 -11.64 6.70 4.60
CA PHE A 97 -12.39 6.82 5.85
C PHE A 97 -13.34 5.66 6.11
N VAL A 98 -13.96 5.08 5.07
CA VAL A 98 -14.94 4.00 5.22
C VAL A 98 -14.29 2.62 5.25
N TYR A 99 -13.13 2.43 4.61
CA TYR A 99 -12.47 1.14 4.53
C TYR A 99 -11.11 1.11 5.23
N PHE A 100 -10.13 1.91 4.78
CA PHE A 100 -8.76 1.78 5.30
C PHE A 100 -8.61 2.19 6.76
N VAL A 101 -9.25 3.26 7.22
CA VAL A 101 -9.23 3.66 8.65
C VAL A 101 -9.84 2.59 9.54
N PRO A 102 -11.07 2.07 9.32
CA PRO A 102 -11.62 0.98 10.10
C PRO A 102 -10.75 -0.29 10.09
N MET A 103 -10.13 -0.60 8.95
CA MET A 103 -9.27 -1.78 8.83
C MET A 103 -7.97 -1.68 9.64
N GLN A 104 -7.50 -0.46 10.01
CA GLN A 104 -6.39 -0.33 10.96
C GLN A 104 -6.81 -0.80 12.36
N PHE A 105 -8.01 -0.45 12.82
CA PHE A 105 -8.53 -0.90 14.12
C PHE A 105 -8.81 -2.41 14.13
N VAL A 106 -9.41 -2.93 13.06
CA VAL A 106 -9.63 -4.38 12.89
C VAL A 106 -8.30 -5.12 12.94
N GLY A 107 -7.30 -4.66 12.20
CA GLY A 107 -5.99 -5.26 12.14
C GLY A 107 -5.28 -5.21 13.48
N PHE A 108 -5.29 -4.08 14.16
CA PHE A 108 -4.72 -3.94 15.50
C PHE A 108 -5.34 -4.95 16.47
N ALA A 109 -6.68 -5.03 16.52
CA ALA A 109 -7.39 -5.97 17.40
C ALA A 109 -7.08 -7.44 17.06
N GLN A 110 -7.05 -7.79 15.77
CA GLN A 110 -6.74 -9.15 15.30
C GLN A 110 -5.29 -9.54 15.63
N TRP A 111 -4.31 -8.67 15.36
CA TRP A 111 -2.91 -8.98 15.64
C TRP A 111 -2.62 -9.06 17.14
N ARG A 112 -3.28 -8.22 17.95
CA ARG A 112 -3.21 -8.31 19.41
C ARG A 112 -3.72 -9.66 19.92
N ARG A 113 -4.88 -10.12 19.46
CA ARG A 113 -5.44 -11.44 19.79
C ARG A 113 -4.54 -12.60 19.33
N ARG A 114 -3.69 -12.37 18.35
CA ARG A 114 -2.73 -13.34 17.80
C ARG A 114 -1.34 -13.25 18.44
N GLY A 115 -1.25 -12.70 19.65
CA GLY A 115 -0.03 -12.72 20.47
C GLY A 115 1.07 -11.76 20.06
N SER A 116 0.79 -10.75 19.21
CA SER A 116 1.81 -9.79 18.80
C SER A 116 2.35 -8.94 19.96
N ASN A 117 1.59 -8.77 21.03
CA ASN A 117 2.04 -8.07 22.25
C ASN A 117 3.02 -8.89 23.08
N GLU A 118 2.91 -10.23 23.03
CA GLU A 118 3.73 -11.14 23.85
C GLU A 118 5.08 -11.45 23.20
N THR A 119 5.05 -11.66 21.87
CA THR A 119 6.22 -12.12 21.11
C THR A 119 6.88 -11.00 20.30
N GLY A 120 6.28 -9.80 20.24
CA GLY A 120 6.71 -8.67 19.40
C GLY A 120 6.42 -8.87 17.91
N GLN A 121 5.91 -10.04 17.50
CA GLN A 121 5.54 -10.37 16.13
C GLN A 121 4.21 -11.13 16.10
N VAL A 122 3.40 -10.89 15.05
CA VAL A 122 2.12 -11.57 14.87
C VAL A 122 2.33 -13.05 14.50
N LYS A 123 1.45 -13.92 15.01
CA LYS A 123 1.34 -15.30 14.56
C LYS A 123 0.60 -15.32 13.21
N ALA A 124 1.35 -15.36 12.12
CA ALA A 124 0.82 -15.29 10.76
C ALA A 124 -0.03 -16.51 10.41
N ARG A 125 -1.08 -16.29 9.59
CA ARG A 125 -1.95 -17.33 9.04
C ARG A 125 -1.52 -17.66 7.61
N ARG A 126 -2.06 -18.78 7.12
CA ARG A 126 -1.97 -19.21 5.74
C ARG A 126 -3.37 -19.53 5.23
N LEU A 127 -3.68 -19.10 4.00
CA LEU A 127 -4.90 -19.50 3.31
C LEU A 127 -4.84 -20.99 2.98
N ASP A 128 -5.93 -21.70 3.22
CA ASP A 128 -6.13 -23.05 2.68
C ASP A 128 -6.62 -23.01 1.22
N GLY A 129 -6.69 -24.18 0.56
CA GLY A 129 -7.09 -24.26 -0.86
C GLY A 129 -8.49 -23.70 -1.12
N ARG A 130 -9.44 -23.92 -0.20
CA ARG A 130 -10.81 -23.42 -0.32
C ARG A 130 -10.87 -21.90 -0.17
N GLN A 131 -10.15 -21.36 0.81
CA GLN A 131 -10.04 -19.92 1.01
C GLN A 131 -9.38 -19.22 -0.20
N TRP A 132 -8.36 -19.84 -0.82
CA TRP A 132 -7.75 -19.33 -2.05
C TRP A 132 -8.76 -19.21 -3.18
N ILE A 133 -9.64 -20.21 -3.38
CA ILE A 133 -10.70 -20.15 -4.40
C ILE A 133 -11.59 -18.94 -4.16
N TRP A 134 -12.08 -18.77 -2.91
CA TRP A 134 -12.97 -17.66 -2.58
C TRP A 134 -12.30 -16.28 -2.72
N VAL A 135 -11.05 -16.15 -2.26
CA VAL A 135 -10.29 -14.91 -2.42
C VAL A 135 -10.06 -14.58 -3.89
N SER A 136 -9.72 -15.57 -4.72
CA SER A 136 -9.50 -15.39 -6.15
C SER A 136 -10.80 -15.01 -6.89
N LEU A 137 -11.91 -15.66 -6.59
CA LEU A 137 -13.21 -15.33 -7.18
C LEU A 137 -13.67 -13.93 -6.77
N ALA A 138 -13.52 -13.58 -5.50
CA ALA A 138 -13.86 -12.25 -5.00
C ALA A 138 -12.97 -11.18 -5.63
N PHE A 139 -11.67 -11.43 -5.77
CA PHE A 139 -10.72 -10.53 -6.43
C PHE A 139 -11.12 -10.29 -7.90
N LEU A 140 -11.40 -11.35 -8.63
CA LEU A 140 -11.81 -11.26 -10.04
C LEU A 140 -13.14 -10.49 -10.19
N ALA A 141 -14.15 -10.84 -9.38
CA ALA A 141 -15.43 -10.16 -9.39
C ALA A 141 -15.29 -8.67 -9.05
N SER A 142 -14.51 -8.33 -8.02
CA SER A 142 -14.23 -6.94 -7.65
C SER A 142 -13.51 -6.20 -8.77
N THR A 143 -12.54 -6.83 -9.43
CA THR A 143 -11.82 -6.23 -10.56
C THR A 143 -12.77 -5.90 -11.70
N VAL A 144 -13.66 -6.81 -12.06
CA VAL A 144 -14.68 -6.58 -13.11
C VAL A 144 -15.62 -5.44 -12.72
N VAL A 145 -16.16 -5.45 -11.48
CA VAL A 145 -17.08 -4.42 -11.01
C VAL A 145 -16.41 -3.04 -11.01
N PHE A 146 -15.22 -2.92 -10.42
CA PHE A 146 -14.50 -1.64 -10.41
C PHE A 146 -14.11 -1.17 -11.81
N TYR A 147 -13.72 -2.11 -12.70
CA TYR A 147 -13.45 -1.79 -14.10
C TYR A 147 -14.68 -1.19 -14.78
N LEU A 148 -15.83 -1.84 -14.69
CA LEU A 148 -17.08 -1.37 -15.31
C LEU A 148 -17.51 -0.01 -14.76
N VAL A 149 -17.38 0.20 -13.44
CA VAL A 149 -17.71 1.48 -12.80
C VAL A 149 -16.75 2.58 -13.27
N ILE A 150 -15.45 2.37 -13.21
CA ILE A 150 -14.47 3.41 -13.56
C ILE A 150 -14.50 3.68 -15.07
N ALA A 151 -14.60 2.64 -15.92
CA ALA A 151 -14.69 2.81 -17.37
C ALA A 151 -15.90 3.63 -17.82
N ARG A 152 -16.99 3.62 -17.04
CA ARG A 152 -18.18 4.44 -17.36
C ARG A 152 -17.95 5.95 -17.18
N PHE A 153 -17.05 6.33 -16.28
CA PHE A 153 -16.70 7.72 -16.03
C PHE A 153 -15.45 8.18 -16.78
N ASP A 154 -14.72 7.24 -17.39
CA ASP A 154 -13.53 7.55 -18.17
C ASP A 154 -13.92 8.12 -19.53
N LYS A 155 -13.60 9.41 -19.74
CA LYS A 155 -13.85 10.14 -20.98
C LYS A 155 -12.71 10.04 -21.98
N SER A 156 -11.69 9.19 -21.74
CA SER A 156 -10.60 9.02 -22.70
C SER A 156 -11.14 8.44 -24.00
N ALA A 157 -10.69 9.03 -25.12
CA ALA A 157 -11.10 8.64 -26.48
C ALA A 157 -10.54 7.27 -26.94
N ALA A 158 -10.05 6.45 -26.04
CA ALA A 158 -9.54 5.13 -26.38
C ALA A 158 -10.70 4.20 -26.71
N ASP A 159 -10.91 3.95 -28.00
CA ASP A 159 -11.87 2.98 -28.49
C ASP A 159 -11.35 1.56 -28.20
N GLY A 160 -12.19 0.77 -27.55
CA GLY A 160 -11.92 -0.62 -27.27
C GLY A 160 -12.57 -1.12 -25.98
N PHE A 161 -12.83 -2.43 -25.94
CA PHE A 161 -13.43 -3.09 -24.76
C PHE A 161 -12.50 -2.97 -23.52
N LEU A 162 -11.19 -2.92 -23.72
CA LEU A 162 -10.20 -2.88 -22.64
C LEU A 162 -9.39 -1.57 -22.72
N LYS A 163 -9.76 -0.62 -21.86
CA LYS A 163 -9.04 0.64 -21.70
C LYS A 163 -7.86 0.43 -20.74
N MET A 164 -6.64 0.44 -21.25
CA MET A 164 -5.43 0.18 -20.46
C MET A 164 -5.25 1.18 -19.31
N ALA A 165 -5.64 2.44 -19.49
CA ALA A 165 -5.61 3.43 -18.41
C ALA A 165 -6.49 3.00 -17.23
N VAL A 166 -7.72 2.56 -17.52
CA VAL A 166 -8.67 2.07 -16.49
C VAL A 166 -8.14 0.80 -15.81
N VAL A 167 -7.52 -0.11 -16.57
CA VAL A 167 -6.91 -1.32 -16.00
C VAL A 167 -5.81 -0.97 -15.00
N LEU A 168 -4.97 0.01 -15.33
CA LEU A 168 -3.86 0.45 -14.46
C LEU A 168 -4.34 1.24 -13.23
N ASP A 169 -5.56 1.77 -13.24
CA ASP A 169 -6.18 2.37 -12.06
C ASP A 169 -6.86 1.31 -11.18
N VAL A 170 -7.56 0.34 -11.79
CA VAL A 170 -8.35 -0.68 -11.09
C VAL A 170 -7.48 -1.73 -10.41
N LEU A 171 -6.45 -2.25 -11.08
CA LEU A 171 -5.67 -3.34 -10.53
C LEU A 171 -4.93 -2.97 -9.24
N PRO A 172 -4.22 -1.82 -9.14
CA PRO A 172 -3.64 -1.40 -7.87
C PRO A 172 -4.70 -1.16 -6.79
N LEU A 173 -5.86 -0.59 -7.15
CA LEU A 173 -6.95 -0.33 -6.21
C LEU A 173 -7.47 -1.64 -5.59
N VAL A 174 -7.81 -2.63 -6.40
CA VAL A 174 -8.32 -3.92 -5.91
C VAL A 174 -7.24 -4.67 -5.14
N CYS A 175 -5.99 -4.66 -5.62
CA CYS A 175 -4.86 -5.22 -4.89
C CYS A 175 -4.70 -4.57 -3.50
N ASN A 176 -4.83 -3.25 -3.37
CA ASN A 176 -4.79 -2.54 -2.08
C ASN A 176 -5.91 -3.01 -1.14
N ILE A 177 -7.14 -3.14 -1.64
CA ILE A 177 -8.29 -3.60 -0.84
C ILE A 177 -8.03 -5.02 -0.30
N PHE A 178 -7.65 -5.96 -1.15
CA PHE A 178 -7.39 -7.34 -0.73
C PHE A 178 -6.13 -7.45 0.12
N GLY A 179 -5.07 -6.72 -0.21
CA GLY A 179 -3.86 -6.65 0.59
C GLY A 179 -4.13 -6.18 2.01
N GLN A 180 -4.92 -5.11 2.17
CA GLN A 180 -5.30 -4.59 3.48
C GLN A 180 -6.20 -5.56 4.25
N ALA A 181 -7.19 -6.21 3.61
CA ALA A 181 -8.04 -7.20 4.26
C ALA A 181 -7.23 -8.39 4.81
N LEU A 182 -6.34 -8.95 4.00
CA LEU A 182 -5.49 -10.06 4.39
C LEU A 182 -4.44 -9.65 5.42
N MET A 183 -3.89 -8.43 5.33
CA MET A 183 -3.00 -7.87 6.32
C MET A 183 -3.69 -7.75 7.68
N SER A 184 -4.87 -7.14 7.72
CA SER A 184 -5.61 -6.94 8.96
C SER A 184 -6.00 -8.26 9.63
N THR A 185 -6.22 -9.31 8.86
CA THR A 185 -6.55 -10.67 9.35
C THR A 185 -5.33 -11.57 9.53
N ALA A 186 -4.11 -11.01 9.37
CA ALA A 186 -2.82 -11.66 9.57
C ALA A 186 -2.52 -12.83 8.61
N TYR A 187 -3.00 -12.79 7.38
CA TYR A 187 -2.65 -13.76 6.35
C TYR A 187 -1.37 -13.35 5.62
N ARG A 188 -0.44 -14.30 5.45
CA ARG A 188 0.83 -14.08 4.73
C ARG A 188 0.62 -13.75 3.25
N GLU A 189 -0.48 -14.20 2.67
CA GLU A 189 -0.85 -14.02 1.27
C GLU A 189 -1.14 -12.56 0.91
N GLN A 190 -1.30 -11.67 1.88
CA GLN A 190 -1.32 -10.22 1.66
C GLN A 190 -0.17 -9.73 0.77
N TRP A 191 1.01 -10.38 0.87
CA TRP A 191 2.21 -9.96 0.16
C TRP A 191 2.12 -10.15 -1.35
N PHE A 192 1.32 -11.10 -1.84
CA PHE A 192 1.06 -11.22 -3.29
C PHE A 192 0.33 -9.99 -3.82
N PHE A 193 -0.62 -9.47 -3.06
CA PHE A 193 -1.36 -8.27 -3.41
C PHE A 193 -0.50 -7.01 -3.32
N TRP A 194 0.34 -6.88 -2.28
CA TRP A 194 1.30 -5.76 -2.19
C TRP A 194 2.35 -5.78 -3.30
N ILE A 195 2.82 -6.95 -3.71
CA ILE A 195 3.68 -7.11 -4.90
C ILE A 195 2.92 -6.63 -6.15
N GLY A 196 1.67 -7.05 -6.32
CA GLY A 196 0.80 -6.60 -7.42
C GLY A 196 0.64 -5.07 -7.45
N VAL A 197 0.30 -4.44 -6.32
CA VAL A 197 0.22 -2.97 -6.21
C VAL A 197 1.49 -2.32 -6.74
N ASN A 198 2.65 -2.79 -6.30
CA ASN A 198 3.92 -2.15 -6.66
C ASN A 198 4.26 -2.34 -8.14
N ILE A 199 4.04 -3.53 -8.71
CA ILE A 199 4.28 -3.80 -10.13
C ILE A 199 3.39 -2.92 -11.00
N PHE A 200 2.09 -2.87 -10.75
CA PHE A 200 1.15 -2.05 -11.52
C PHE A 200 1.43 -0.54 -11.34
N SER A 201 1.83 -0.11 -10.14
CA SER A 201 2.21 1.28 -9.91
C SER A 201 3.50 1.66 -10.66
N ILE A 202 4.51 0.79 -10.68
CA ILE A 202 5.73 1.02 -11.49
C ILE A 202 5.36 1.13 -12.96
N TRP A 203 4.51 0.22 -13.47
CA TRP A 203 4.08 0.26 -14.87
C TRP A 203 3.30 1.56 -15.18
N MET A 204 2.37 1.95 -14.32
CA MET A 204 1.62 3.21 -14.47
C MET A 204 2.55 4.42 -14.58
N TRP A 205 3.53 4.52 -13.68
CA TRP A 205 4.47 5.65 -13.68
C TRP A 205 5.48 5.61 -14.82
N ALA A 206 5.91 4.41 -15.24
CA ALA A 206 6.75 4.25 -16.43
C ALA A 206 6.01 4.71 -17.69
N ARG A 207 4.73 4.36 -17.82
CA ARG A 207 3.88 4.84 -18.90
C ARG A 207 3.69 6.36 -18.84
N ALA A 208 3.41 6.94 -17.67
CA ALA A 208 3.33 8.37 -17.52
C ALA A 208 4.61 9.08 -17.94
N LEU A 209 5.78 8.52 -17.60
CA LEU A 209 7.07 9.05 -18.03
C LEU A 209 7.25 9.01 -19.54
N SER A 210 6.85 7.94 -20.22
CA SER A 210 6.94 7.78 -21.68
C SER A 210 6.00 8.71 -22.47
N THR A 211 4.94 9.20 -21.81
CA THR A 211 3.97 10.14 -22.43
C THR A 211 4.22 11.60 -22.06
N GLY A 212 5.44 11.95 -21.62
CA GLY A 212 5.83 13.31 -21.26
C GLY A 212 5.49 13.71 -19.83
N GLY A 213 5.14 12.76 -18.98
CA GLY A 213 5.00 12.97 -17.53
C GLY A 213 6.30 13.50 -16.93
N GLY A 214 6.17 14.52 -16.05
CA GLY A 214 7.32 15.24 -15.50
C GLY A 214 8.32 14.35 -14.73
N SER A 215 9.48 14.92 -14.41
CA SER A 215 10.59 14.26 -13.70
C SER A 215 10.20 13.59 -12.38
N TYR A 216 9.09 13.99 -11.77
CA TYR A 216 8.55 13.34 -10.56
C TYR A 216 8.12 11.88 -10.81
N SER A 217 7.80 11.46 -12.05
CA SER A 217 7.48 10.07 -12.39
C SER A 217 8.62 9.12 -12.04
N VAL A 218 9.88 9.54 -12.27
CA VAL A 218 11.08 8.78 -11.90
C VAL A 218 11.12 8.52 -10.39
N ILE A 219 10.79 9.53 -9.60
CA ILE A 219 10.79 9.43 -8.12
C ILE A 219 9.75 8.41 -7.64
N TYR A 220 8.57 8.38 -8.25
CA TYR A 220 7.55 7.37 -7.94
C TYR A 220 7.97 5.97 -8.37
N ILE A 221 8.63 5.81 -9.52
CA ILE A 221 9.20 4.52 -9.94
C ILE A 221 10.21 4.02 -8.89
N ILE A 222 11.13 4.89 -8.43
CA ILE A 222 12.09 4.55 -7.38
C ILE A 222 11.36 4.16 -6.09
N LYS A 223 10.38 4.94 -5.64
CA LYS A 223 9.58 4.67 -4.44
C LYS A 223 8.93 3.28 -4.50
N TYR A 224 8.19 2.99 -5.58
CA TYR A 224 7.52 1.70 -5.74
C TYR A 224 8.49 0.54 -5.93
N SER A 225 9.69 0.78 -6.48
CA SER A 225 10.75 -0.23 -6.53
C SER A 225 11.25 -0.61 -5.14
N PHE A 226 11.45 0.35 -4.24
CA PHE A 226 11.76 0.06 -2.83
C PHE A 226 10.62 -0.70 -2.14
N TYR A 227 9.36 -0.31 -2.36
CA TYR A 227 8.20 -1.02 -1.83
C TYR A 227 8.11 -2.45 -2.37
N LEU A 228 8.42 -2.67 -3.64
CA LEU A 228 8.45 -4.00 -4.26
C LEU A 228 9.51 -4.89 -3.60
N ILE A 229 10.72 -4.37 -3.44
CA ILE A 229 11.82 -5.07 -2.76
C ILE A 229 11.43 -5.40 -1.31
N ASN A 230 10.82 -4.45 -0.59
CA ASN A 230 10.33 -4.67 0.77
C ASN A 230 9.20 -5.73 0.80
N SER A 231 8.34 -5.77 -0.21
CA SER A 231 7.25 -6.75 -0.30
C SER A 231 7.76 -8.19 -0.47
N PHE A 232 8.81 -8.40 -1.26
CA PHE A 232 9.47 -9.70 -1.35
C PHE A 232 10.11 -10.12 -0.02
N ASN A 233 10.77 -9.20 0.66
CA ASN A 233 11.32 -9.48 2.00
C ASN A 233 10.21 -9.76 3.02
N GLY A 234 9.12 -9.00 2.97
CA GLY A 234 7.92 -9.23 3.78
C GLY A 234 7.33 -10.63 3.56
N LEU A 235 7.17 -11.05 2.30
CA LEU A 235 6.71 -12.39 1.94
C LEU A 235 7.62 -13.47 2.56
N ARG A 236 8.95 -13.30 2.49
CA ARG A 236 9.92 -14.22 3.09
C ARG A 236 9.75 -14.28 4.61
N ILE A 237 9.69 -13.14 5.30
CA ILE A 237 9.53 -13.08 6.75
C ILE A 237 8.20 -13.74 7.17
N TRP A 238 7.10 -13.39 6.50
CA TRP A 238 5.77 -13.90 6.82
C TRP A 238 5.60 -15.39 6.53
N HIS A 239 6.33 -15.92 5.53
CA HIS A 239 6.40 -17.36 5.30
C HIS A 239 7.00 -18.08 6.52
N ASN A 240 8.08 -17.54 7.10
CA ASN A 240 8.70 -18.09 8.30
C ASN A 240 7.82 -17.93 9.54
N LEU A 241 7.11 -16.79 9.68
CA LEU A 241 6.16 -16.57 10.78
C LEU A 241 4.98 -17.55 10.73
N SER A 242 4.45 -17.85 9.54
CA SER A 242 3.36 -18.81 9.39
C SER A 242 3.80 -20.25 9.72
N LYS A 243 5.01 -20.67 9.29
CA LYS A 243 5.56 -21.98 9.66
C LYS A 243 5.74 -22.14 11.17
N LYS A 244 6.26 -21.11 11.85
CA LYS A 244 6.40 -21.13 13.31
C LYS A 244 5.05 -21.23 14.01
N ALA A 245 4.03 -20.52 13.52
CA ALA A 245 2.68 -20.56 14.08
C ALA A 245 2.02 -21.94 13.92
N ASP A 246 2.30 -22.66 12.84
CA ASP A 246 1.77 -24.01 12.61
C ASP A 246 2.51 -25.08 13.46
N ALA A 247 3.80 -24.87 13.74
CA ALA A 247 4.59 -25.79 14.60
C ALA A 247 4.20 -25.69 16.10
N CYS A 248 3.47 -24.65 16.50
CA CYS A 248 3.01 -24.44 17.89
C CYS A 248 1.54 -24.90 18.13
N LYS A 249 0.92 -25.54 17.13
CA LYS A 249 -0.41 -26.15 17.23
C LYS A 249 -0.30 -27.64 17.53
#